data_3dacd3adce1a88bc790c97390f9d3682
#
_entry.id   3dacd3adce1a88bc790c97390f9d3682
#
_cell.length_a   1.000
_cell.length_b   1.000
_cell.length_c   1.000
_cell.angle_alpha   90.00
_cell.angle_beta   90.00
_cell.angle_gamma   90.00
#
_symmetry.space_group_name_H-M   'P 1'
#
loop_
_entity.id
_entity.type
_entity.pdbx_description
1 polymer ?
#
loop_
_entity_poly.entity_id
_entity_poly.type
_entity_poly.pdbx_seq_one_letter_code
_entity_poly.pdbx_strand_id
1 'polypeptide(L)'
;MAITQDFFDEFYNDIDKMGIRLFDNIKKMGTAIEGFSETQLVRLARELDFFNELQEMGFNTSFEKLMEGYDKEAEGILKDMQKVVRARTAGTGAEILLSTANTERIANQLEILRDLDGQVILGQFKVETARLKTELMRGIIAGEPAGVVGKRLSEEWVNADGVPTLIGEKARMIARDSFGQFSQTSTFNVFKQSPNQLFRYLGSKDKKNRPSCRYFLDNQKNKKGWTRKEIEGIAKSMKNGKLPLPVYSNKTKSFIAKYQKAEFTLDRKGGPNCRHEFRPMGSRKPKE
;
A
#
# COMPACT_ATOMS: atom_id res chain seq x y z
N MET A 1 -6.21 10.40 13.40
CA MET A 1 -6.81 9.66 12.28
C MET A 1 -6.63 8.17 12.54
N ALA A 2 -7.63 7.53 13.15
CA ALA A 2 -7.64 6.09 13.39
C ALA A 2 -8.55 5.34 12.39
N ILE A 3 -9.24 6.08 11.51
CA ILE A 3 -10.32 5.55 10.64
C ILE A 3 -9.76 4.72 9.48
N THR A 4 -8.50 4.91 9.10
CA THR A 4 -7.90 4.27 7.93
C THR A 4 -7.43 2.83 8.16
N GLN A 5 -7.35 2.38 9.37
CA GLN A 5 -6.82 1.04 9.69
C GLN A 5 -7.92 -0.03 9.69
N ASP A 6 -9.13 0.34 10.14
CA ASP A 6 -10.20 -0.62 10.40
C ASP A 6 -10.70 -1.34 9.13
N PHE A 7 -10.89 -0.63 8.00
CA PHE A 7 -11.35 -1.27 6.76
C PHE A 7 -10.29 -2.13 6.07
N PHE A 8 -9.00 -1.77 6.20
CA PHE A 8 -7.91 -2.65 5.75
C PHE A 8 -7.85 -3.91 6.58
N ASP A 9 -7.95 -3.78 7.90
CA ASP A 9 -7.92 -4.92 8.81
C ASP A 9 -9.15 -5.83 8.58
N GLU A 10 -10.32 -5.25 8.30
CA GLU A 10 -11.53 -6.01 7.93
C GLU A 10 -11.30 -6.76 6.60
N PHE A 11 -10.84 -6.08 5.55
CA PHE A 11 -10.53 -6.71 4.27
C PHE A 11 -9.53 -7.85 4.43
N TYR A 12 -8.46 -7.65 5.19
CA TYR A 12 -7.45 -8.68 5.43
C TYR A 12 -8.00 -9.88 6.20
N ASN A 13 -8.80 -9.65 7.23
CA ASN A 13 -9.42 -10.73 7.99
C ASN A 13 -10.37 -11.57 7.11
N ASP A 14 -11.07 -10.93 6.18
CA ASP A 14 -11.93 -11.63 5.24
C ASP A 14 -11.12 -12.46 4.24
N ILE A 15 -10.04 -11.90 3.67
CA ILE A 15 -9.12 -12.63 2.78
C ILE A 15 -8.48 -13.82 3.50
N ASP A 16 -8.11 -13.66 4.76
CA ASP A 16 -7.55 -14.73 5.58
C ASP A 16 -8.55 -15.89 5.75
N LYS A 17 -9.80 -15.58 6.08
CA LYS A 17 -10.88 -16.58 6.19
C LYS A 17 -11.17 -17.29 4.87
N MET A 18 -11.17 -16.54 3.76
CA MET A 18 -11.35 -17.11 2.42
C MET A 18 -10.18 -18.03 2.06
N GLY A 19 -8.95 -17.62 2.35
CA GLY A 19 -7.77 -18.45 2.15
C GLY A 19 -7.85 -19.79 2.90
N ILE A 20 -8.20 -19.76 4.18
CA ILE A 20 -8.38 -21.00 4.98
C ILE A 20 -9.42 -21.93 4.34
N ARG A 21 -10.59 -21.40 3.94
CA ARG A 21 -11.62 -22.19 3.27
C ARG A 21 -11.17 -22.74 1.93
N LEU A 22 -10.44 -21.95 1.15
CA LEU A 22 -9.88 -22.40 -0.13
C LEU A 22 -8.96 -23.60 0.07
N PHE A 23 -8.08 -23.57 1.08
CA PHE A 23 -7.18 -24.70 1.36
C PHE A 23 -7.89 -25.92 1.91
N ASP A 24 -8.95 -25.74 2.69
CA ASP A 24 -9.79 -26.86 3.12
C ASP A 24 -10.48 -27.53 1.92
N ASN A 25 -10.89 -26.76 0.93
CA ASN A 25 -11.44 -27.26 -0.34
C ASN A 25 -10.35 -28.01 -1.14
N ILE A 26 -9.12 -27.46 -1.25
CA ILE A 26 -7.99 -28.12 -1.91
C ILE A 26 -7.64 -29.44 -1.22
N LYS A 27 -7.65 -29.51 0.11
CA LYS A 27 -7.44 -30.77 0.84
C LYS A 27 -8.51 -31.83 0.54
N LYS A 28 -9.78 -31.41 0.54
CA LYS A 28 -10.92 -32.30 0.21
C LYS A 28 -10.82 -32.79 -1.24
N MET A 29 -10.48 -31.92 -2.17
CA MET A 29 -10.21 -32.29 -3.56
C MET A 29 -9.03 -33.27 -3.63
N GLY A 30 -7.97 -33.06 -2.85
CA GLY A 30 -6.79 -33.91 -2.83
C GLY A 30 -7.12 -35.38 -2.58
N THR A 31 -7.99 -35.65 -1.62
CA THR A 31 -8.47 -37.02 -1.34
C THR A 31 -9.34 -37.59 -2.47
N ALA A 32 -10.07 -36.77 -3.18
CA ALA A 32 -10.91 -37.21 -4.31
C ALA A 32 -10.08 -37.48 -5.58
N ILE A 33 -8.95 -36.80 -5.75
CA ILE A 33 -8.10 -36.85 -6.95
C ILE A 33 -7.21 -38.10 -6.99
N GLU A 34 -6.92 -38.76 -5.86
CA GLU A 34 -6.04 -39.92 -5.78
C GLU A 34 -6.46 -41.10 -6.66
N GLY A 35 -7.70 -41.11 -7.17
CA GLY A 35 -8.20 -42.15 -8.11
C GLY A 35 -8.47 -41.61 -9.52
N PHE A 36 -8.10 -40.39 -9.85
CA PHE A 36 -8.44 -39.81 -11.15
C PHE A 36 -7.56 -40.36 -12.27
N SER A 37 -8.21 -40.69 -13.41
CA SER A 37 -7.51 -40.94 -14.67
C SER A 37 -6.88 -39.62 -15.20
N GLU A 38 -5.93 -39.78 -16.12
CA GLU A 38 -5.27 -38.65 -16.79
C GLU A 38 -6.30 -37.70 -17.45
N THR A 39 -7.34 -38.24 -18.07
CA THR A 39 -8.43 -37.46 -18.68
C THR A 39 -9.20 -36.64 -17.63
N GLN A 40 -9.45 -37.19 -16.46
CA GLN A 40 -10.12 -36.50 -15.36
C GLN A 40 -9.24 -35.40 -14.78
N LEU A 41 -7.92 -35.61 -14.68
CA LEU A 41 -6.95 -34.59 -14.26
C LEU A 41 -6.88 -33.43 -15.24
N VAL A 42 -6.89 -33.69 -16.55
CA VAL A 42 -6.92 -32.67 -17.58
C VAL A 42 -8.22 -31.84 -17.49
N ARG A 43 -9.35 -32.51 -17.27
CA ARG A 43 -10.62 -31.82 -17.09
C ARG A 43 -10.61 -30.93 -15.84
N LEU A 44 -10.16 -31.46 -14.71
CA LEU A 44 -10.01 -30.69 -13.46
C LEU A 44 -9.13 -29.47 -13.67
N ALA A 45 -7.99 -29.61 -14.37
CA ALA A 45 -7.09 -28.50 -14.65
C ALA A 45 -7.74 -27.37 -15.46
N ARG A 46 -8.71 -27.69 -16.30
CA ARG A 46 -9.47 -26.67 -17.08
C ARG A 46 -10.56 -25.99 -16.24
N GLU A 47 -11.26 -26.77 -15.42
CA GLU A 47 -12.41 -26.30 -14.64
C GLU A 47 -12.00 -25.58 -13.34
N LEU A 48 -10.82 -25.87 -12.78
CA LEU A 48 -10.35 -25.28 -11.53
C LEU A 48 -10.04 -23.78 -11.72
N ASP A 49 -10.74 -22.94 -10.98
CA ASP A 49 -10.50 -21.49 -10.93
C ASP A 49 -10.58 -20.98 -9.49
N PHE A 50 -9.43 -20.89 -8.84
CA PHE A 50 -9.36 -20.42 -7.45
C PHE A 50 -9.76 -18.96 -7.27
N PHE A 51 -9.66 -18.12 -8.28
CA PHE A 51 -10.13 -16.75 -8.18
C PHE A 51 -11.66 -16.72 -8.15
N ASN A 52 -12.33 -17.51 -9.00
CA ASN A 52 -13.77 -17.64 -8.98
C ASN A 52 -14.26 -18.20 -7.63
N GLU A 53 -13.57 -19.19 -7.07
CA GLU A 53 -13.89 -19.70 -5.72
C GLU A 53 -13.81 -18.61 -4.65
N LEU A 54 -12.79 -17.74 -4.69
CA LEU A 54 -12.70 -16.60 -3.78
C LEU A 54 -13.86 -15.62 -3.97
N GLN A 55 -14.30 -15.39 -5.21
CA GLN A 55 -15.45 -14.54 -5.49
C GLN A 55 -16.75 -15.13 -4.91
N GLU A 56 -16.96 -16.43 -5.04
CA GLU A 56 -18.10 -17.14 -4.43
C GLU A 56 -18.06 -17.10 -2.89
N MET A 57 -16.87 -17.05 -2.30
CA MET A 57 -16.69 -16.87 -0.86
C MET A 57 -16.91 -15.43 -0.36
N GLY A 58 -17.17 -14.47 -1.25
CA GLY A 58 -17.46 -13.08 -0.90
C GLY A 58 -16.33 -12.09 -1.16
N PHE A 59 -15.30 -12.45 -1.93
CA PHE A 59 -14.18 -11.56 -2.27
C PHE A 59 -14.63 -10.20 -2.82
N ASN A 60 -15.61 -10.20 -3.73
CA ASN A 60 -16.09 -8.95 -4.34
C ASN A 60 -16.66 -8.00 -3.28
N THR A 61 -17.45 -8.50 -2.34
CA THR A 61 -18.04 -7.69 -1.25
C THR A 61 -16.94 -7.09 -0.35
N SER A 62 -15.94 -7.89 0.02
CA SER A 62 -14.82 -7.40 0.83
C SER A 62 -13.95 -6.41 0.06
N PHE A 63 -13.80 -6.60 -1.25
CA PHE A 63 -13.08 -5.67 -2.12
C PHE A 63 -13.83 -4.33 -2.28
N GLU A 64 -15.14 -4.36 -2.45
CA GLU A 64 -15.98 -3.15 -2.49
C GLU A 64 -15.84 -2.32 -1.21
N LYS A 65 -15.89 -2.96 -0.05
CA LYS A 65 -15.64 -2.28 1.24
C LYS A 65 -14.24 -1.65 1.32
N LEU A 66 -13.22 -2.32 0.79
CA LEU A 66 -11.88 -1.74 0.67
C LEU A 66 -11.90 -0.48 -0.18
N MET A 67 -12.61 -0.51 -1.33
CA MET A 67 -12.72 0.66 -2.22
C MET A 67 -13.51 1.81 -1.59
N GLU A 68 -14.54 1.53 -0.77
CA GLU A 68 -15.21 2.54 0.06
C GLU A 68 -14.24 3.25 1.02
N GLY A 69 -13.23 2.55 1.50
CA GLY A 69 -12.17 3.15 2.31
C GLY A 69 -11.36 4.19 1.53
N TYR A 70 -11.08 3.95 0.26
CA TYR A 70 -10.45 4.93 -0.63
C TYR A 70 -11.33 6.17 -0.82
N ASP A 71 -12.64 5.99 -0.99
CA ASP A 71 -13.58 7.10 -1.13
C ASP A 71 -13.62 7.96 0.14
N LYS A 72 -13.66 7.35 1.31
CA LYS A 72 -13.59 8.06 2.61
C LYS A 72 -12.29 8.85 2.79
N GLU A 73 -11.16 8.29 2.37
CA GLU A 73 -9.87 9.01 2.40
C GLU A 73 -9.86 10.17 1.41
N ALA A 74 -10.37 9.97 0.20
CA ALA A 74 -10.51 11.03 -0.80
C ALA A 74 -11.32 12.20 -0.26
N GLU A 75 -12.48 11.92 0.35
CA GLU A 75 -13.29 12.94 1.02
C GLU A 75 -12.53 13.64 2.16
N GLY A 76 -11.78 12.89 2.95
CA GLY A 76 -10.95 13.43 4.03
C GLY A 76 -9.90 14.41 3.50
N ILE A 77 -9.21 14.05 2.42
CA ILE A 77 -8.22 14.89 1.74
C ILE A 77 -8.88 16.20 1.22
N LEU A 78 -10.03 16.08 0.58
CA LEU A 78 -10.77 17.26 0.08
C LEU A 78 -11.23 18.18 1.23
N LYS A 79 -11.74 17.62 2.33
CA LYS A 79 -12.14 18.39 3.53
C LYS A 79 -10.93 19.09 4.19
N ASP A 80 -9.80 18.42 4.31
CA ASP A 80 -8.59 19.00 4.88
C ASP A 80 -8.03 20.12 3.97
N MET A 81 -8.10 19.93 2.65
CA MET A 81 -7.79 20.98 1.69
C MET A 81 -8.66 22.23 1.89
N GLN A 82 -9.97 22.04 1.98
CA GLN A 82 -10.91 23.15 2.22
C GLN A 82 -10.62 23.89 3.52
N LYS A 83 -10.29 23.18 4.61
CA LYS A 83 -9.90 23.79 5.90
C LYS A 83 -8.64 24.65 5.77
N VAL A 84 -7.60 24.13 5.10
CA VAL A 84 -6.34 24.87 4.90
C VAL A 84 -6.56 26.10 4.05
N VAL A 85 -7.38 26.01 3.02
CA VAL A 85 -7.74 27.17 2.18
C VAL A 85 -8.49 28.22 3.02
N ARG A 86 -9.54 27.83 3.75
CA ARG A 86 -10.30 28.76 4.61
C ARG A 86 -9.42 29.44 5.67
N ALA A 87 -8.52 28.69 6.31
CA ALA A 87 -7.60 29.24 7.30
C ALA A 87 -6.62 30.28 6.72
N ARG A 88 -6.36 30.24 5.41
CA ARG A 88 -5.49 31.21 4.71
C ARG A 88 -6.21 32.45 4.22
N THR A 89 -7.49 32.28 3.86
CA THR A 89 -8.32 33.42 3.38
C THR A 89 -8.84 34.25 4.52
N ALA A 90 -8.99 33.71 5.71
CA ALA A 90 -9.47 34.39 6.92
C ALA A 90 -8.58 35.56 7.43
N GLY A 91 -7.78 36.16 6.62
CA GLY A 91 -6.97 37.32 7.03
C GLY A 91 -6.37 38.16 5.89
N THR A 92 -6.57 37.75 4.65
CA THR A 92 -5.87 38.38 3.50
C THR A 92 -6.78 39.03 2.47
N GLY A 93 -8.12 38.92 2.60
CA GLY A 93 -9.06 39.42 1.59
C GLY A 93 -8.95 38.75 0.20
N ALA A 94 -7.98 37.88 0.01
CA ALA A 94 -7.80 37.10 -1.20
C ALA A 94 -8.56 35.77 -1.03
N GLU A 95 -9.81 35.73 -1.46
CA GLU A 95 -10.50 34.49 -1.75
C GLU A 95 -9.73 33.78 -2.85
N ILE A 96 -8.79 32.90 -2.44
CA ILE A 96 -8.37 31.81 -3.32
C ILE A 96 -9.57 30.87 -3.34
N LEU A 97 -10.58 31.26 -4.11
CA LEU A 97 -11.63 30.34 -4.53
C LEU A 97 -10.92 29.17 -5.17
N LEU A 98 -10.91 28.03 -4.46
CA LEU A 98 -10.91 26.77 -5.18
C LEU A 98 -12.14 26.87 -6.08
N SER A 99 -11.93 27.21 -7.34
CA SER A 99 -13.02 27.23 -8.28
C SER A 99 -13.65 25.84 -8.23
N THR A 100 -14.97 25.76 -8.31
CA THR A 100 -15.70 24.48 -8.39
C THR A 100 -15.00 23.52 -9.37
N ALA A 101 -14.53 24.05 -10.51
CA ALA A 101 -13.75 23.34 -11.50
C ALA A 101 -12.43 22.71 -10.98
N ASN A 102 -11.72 23.36 -10.05
CA ASN A 102 -10.51 22.76 -9.45
C ASN A 102 -10.84 21.64 -8.45
N THR A 103 -11.94 21.78 -7.72
CA THR A 103 -12.41 20.76 -6.79
C THR A 103 -12.87 19.52 -7.56
N GLU A 104 -13.65 19.70 -8.62
CA GLU A 104 -14.09 18.63 -9.52
C GLU A 104 -12.91 17.92 -10.20
N ARG A 105 -11.94 18.69 -10.71
CA ARG A 105 -10.73 18.11 -11.31
C ARG A 105 -9.94 17.25 -10.31
N ILE A 106 -9.84 17.67 -9.05
CA ILE A 106 -9.15 16.92 -8.01
C ILE A 106 -9.96 15.68 -7.67
N ALA A 107 -11.28 15.77 -7.53
CA ALA A 107 -12.15 14.64 -7.29
C ALA A 107 -12.01 13.57 -8.39
N ASN A 108 -12.06 13.98 -9.66
CA ASN A 108 -11.86 13.08 -10.79
C ASN A 108 -10.46 12.42 -10.80
N GLN A 109 -9.40 13.15 -10.41
CA GLN A 109 -8.07 12.56 -10.27
C GLN A 109 -8.00 11.53 -9.14
N LEU A 110 -8.70 11.75 -8.03
CA LEU A 110 -8.78 10.81 -6.93
C LEU A 110 -9.51 9.53 -7.35
N GLU A 111 -10.61 9.67 -8.07
CA GLU A 111 -11.37 8.54 -8.62
C GLU A 111 -10.51 7.69 -9.58
N ILE A 112 -9.81 8.32 -10.52
CA ILE A 112 -8.89 7.61 -11.44
C ILE A 112 -7.81 6.84 -10.66
N LEU A 113 -7.19 7.45 -9.64
CA LEU A 113 -6.16 6.80 -8.84
C LEU A 113 -6.72 5.62 -8.05
N ARG A 114 -7.91 5.78 -7.46
CA ARG A 114 -8.64 4.69 -6.78
C ARG A 114 -8.85 3.50 -7.72
N ASP A 115 -9.36 3.76 -8.91
CA ASP A 115 -9.67 2.71 -9.89
C ASP A 115 -8.41 1.99 -10.37
N LEU A 116 -7.31 2.73 -10.61
CA LEU A 116 -6.02 2.14 -10.96
C LEU A 116 -5.49 1.25 -9.83
N ASP A 117 -5.55 1.70 -8.59
CA ASP A 117 -5.13 0.92 -7.43
C ASP A 117 -6.00 -0.34 -7.25
N GLY A 118 -7.31 -0.21 -7.45
CA GLY A 118 -8.25 -1.35 -7.44
C GLY A 118 -7.88 -2.39 -8.49
N GLN A 119 -7.58 -1.97 -9.72
CA GLN A 119 -7.14 -2.88 -10.80
C GLN A 119 -5.82 -3.58 -10.46
N VAL A 120 -4.87 -2.90 -9.83
CA VAL A 120 -3.59 -3.49 -9.39
C VAL A 120 -3.83 -4.58 -8.35
N ILE A 121 -4.69 -4.31 -7.35
CA ILE A 121 -5.02 -5.27 -6.29
C ILE A 121 -5.71 -6.51 -6.89
N LEU A 122 -6.76 -6.31 -7.72
CA LEU A 122 -7.46 -7.41 -8.40
C LEU A 122 -6.53 -8.23 -9.29
N GLY A 123 -5.69 -7.55 -10.08
CA GLY A 123 -4.70 -8.21 -10.95
C GLY A 123 -3.75 -9.10 -10.17
N GLN A 124 -3.30 -8.65 -9.00
CA GLN A 124 -2.41 -9.41 -8.15
C GLN A 124 -3.08 -10.66 -7.58
N PHE A 125 -4.35 -10.57 -7.14
CA PHE A 125 -5.10 -11.75 -6.69
C PHE A 125 -5.26 -12.78 -7.80
N LYS A 126 -5.58 -12.34 -9.03
CA LYS A 126 -5.68 -13.24 -10.19
C LYS A 126 -4.35 -13.95 -10.48
N VAL A 127 -3.23 -13.24 -10.42
CA VAL A 127 -1.90 -13.82 -10.64
C VAL A 127 -1.56 -14.86 -9.57
N GLU A 128 -1.79 -14.56 -8.31
CA GLU A 128 -1.44 -15.49 -7.22
C GLU A 128 -2.34 -16.73 -7.21
N THR A 129 -3.64 -16.59 -7.47
CA THR A 129 -4.54 -17.74 -7.59
C THR A 129 -4.23 -18.62 -8.80
N ALA A 130 -3.83 -18.03 -9.93
CA ALA A 130 -3.36 -18.80 -11.10
C ALA A 130 -2.04 -19.52 -10.80
N ARG A 131 -1.13 -18.93 -10.03
CA ARG A 131 0.10 -19.58 -9.56
C ARG A 131 -0.21 -20.80 -8.70
N LEU A 132 -1.11 -20.67 -7.73
CA LEU A 132 -1.53 -21.81 -6.88
C LEU A 132 -2.09 -22.95 -7.69
N LYS A 133 -2.98 -22.68 -8.64
CA LYS A 133 -3.51 -23.67 -9.57
C LYS A 133 -2.40 -24.39 -10.31
N THR A 134 -1.44 -23.62 -10.86
CA THR A 134 -0.31 -24.19 -11.61
C THR A 134 0.55 -25.09 -10.75
N GLU A 135 0.85 -24.71 -9.52
CA GLU A 135 1.66 -25.49 -8.59
C GLU A 135 0.93 -26.74 -8.11
N LEU A 136 -0.37 -26.65 -7.83
CA LEU A 136 -1.19 -27.81 -7.50
C LEU A 136 -1.17 -28.83 -8.64
N MET A 137 -1.43 -28.39 -9.86
CA MET A 137 -1.48 -29.28 -11.01
C MET A 137 -0.11 -29.89 -11.33
N ARG A 138 0.98 -29.13 -11.21
CA ARG A 138 2.35 -29.66 -11.38
C ARG A 138 2.67 -30.76 -10.38
N GLY A 139 2.34 -30.57 -9.11
CA GLY A 139 2.56 -31.59 -8.08
C GLY A 139 1.77 -32.88 -8.38
N ILE A 140 0.50 -32.76 -8.73
CA ILE A 140 -0.36 -33.89 -9.09
C ILE A 140 0.18 -34.63 -10.31
N ILE A 141 0.55 -33.92 -11.38
CA ILE A 141 1.12 -34.52 -12.60
C ILE A 141 2.46 -35.19 -12.31
N ALA A 142 3.25 -34.67 -11.39
CA ALA A 142 4.51 -35.29 -10.95
C ALA A 142 4.29 -36.53 -10.05
N GLY A 143 3.05 -36.94 -9.77
CA GLY A 143 2.70 -38.07 -8.93
C GLY A 143 2.82 -37.79 -7.43
N GLU A 144 2.93 -36.55 -7.02
CA GLU A 144 2.86 -36.20 -5.61
C GLU A 144 1.42 -36.38 -5.11
N PRO A 145 1.20 -36.98 -3.92
CA PRO A 145 -0.14 -37.06 -3.34
C PRO A 145 -0.74 -35.67 -3.20
N ALA A 146 -1.94 -35.46 -3.69
CA ALA A 146 -2.57 -34.11 -3.72
C ALA A 146 -2.70 -33.51 -2.32
N GLY A 147 -2.86 -34.33 -1.28
CA GLY A 147 -2.83 -33.88 0.12
C GLY A 147 -1.48 -33.30 0.55
N VAL A 148 -0.35 -33.84 0.04
CA VAL A 148 1.00 -33.30 0.30
C VAL A 148 1.19 -31.96 -0.41
N VAL A 149 0.78 -31.89 -1.69
CA VAL A 149 0.84 -30.63 -2.45
C VAL A 149 -0.04 -29.57 -1.81
N GLY A 150 -1.29 -29.92 -1.47
CA GLY A 150 -2.21 -29.01 -0.79
C GLY A 150 -1.68 -28.52 0.55
N LYS A 151 -1.04 -29.40 1.34
CA LYS A 151 -0.39 -29.01 2.60
C LYS A 151 0.76 -28.01 2.35
N ARG A 152 1.65 -28.30 1.41
CA ARG A 152 2.75 -27.40 1.02
C ARG A 152 2.23 -26.02 0.60
N LEU A 153 1.23 -25.97 -0.26
CA LEU A 153 0.62 -24.72 -0.70
C LEU A 153 -0.05 -23.97 0.46
N SER A 154 -0.71 -24.68 1.38
CA SER A 154 -1.30 -24.05 2.56
C SER A 154 -0.23 -23.46 3.49
N GLU A 155 0.91 -24.12 3.67
CA GLU A 155 2.03 -23.61 4.46
C GLU A 155 2.70 -22.39 3.81
N GLU A 156 2.67 -22.30 2.48
CA GLU A 156 3.09 -21.07 1.76
C GLU A 156 2.08 -19.94 1.88
N TRP A 157 0.81 -20.23 2.10
CA TRP A 157 -0.23 -19.22 2.28
C TRP A 157 -0.38 -18.78 3.73
N VAL A 158 -0.26 -19.74 4.65
CA VAL A 158 -0.48 -19.54 6.09
C VAL A 158 0.75 -20.09 6.82
N ASN A 159 1.38 -19.30 7.70
CA ASN A 159 2.49 -19.81 8.52
C ASN A 159 2.00 -20.80 9.59
N ALA A 160 2.95 -21.39 10.34
CA ALA A 160 2.65 -22.36 11.40
C ALA A 160 1.67 -21.85 12.47
N ASP A 161 1.54 -20.54 12.62
CA ASP A 161 0.65 -19.86 13.56
C ASP A 161 -0.72 -19.50 12.96
N GLY A 162 -1.02 -20.00 11.74
CA GLY A 162 -2.27 -19.70 11.03
C GLY A 162 -2.33 -18.29 10.44
N VAL A 163 -1.21 -17.56 10.39
CA VAL A 163 -1.13 -16.21 9.83
C VAL A 163 -0.81 -16.32 8.33
N PRO A 164 -1.61 -15.70 7.44
CA PRO A 164 -1.37 -15.73 5.99
C PRO A 164 0.00 -15.15 5.63
N THR A 165 0.83 -15.91 4.93
CA THR A 165 2.20 -15.50 4.67
C THR A 165 2.42 -14.90 3.30
N LEU A 166 1.85 -15.46 2.23
CA LEU A 166 2.23 -15.04 0.89
C LEU A 166 1.17 -14.17 0.20
N ILE A 167 -0.06 -14.60 0.13
CA ILE A 167 -1.09 -13.84 -0.58
C ILE A 167 -1.64 -12.73 0.32
N GLY A 168 -1.95 -13.05 1.58
CA GLY A 168 -2.41 -12.06 2.54
C GLY A 168 -1.38 -10.96 2.77
N GLU A 169 -0.11 -11.29 3.00
CA GLU A 169 0.93 -10.27 3.21
C GLU A 169 1.23 -9.45 1.95
N LYS A 170 1.27 -10.07 0.77
CA LYS A 170 1.45 -9.34 -0.50
C LYS A 170 0.26 -8.43 -0.79
N ALA A 171 -0.97 -8.92 -0.63
CA ALA A 171 -2.16 -8.09 -0.80
C ALA A 171 -2.19 -6.93 0.21
N ARG A 172 -1.86 -7.19 1.48
CA ARG A 172 -1.70 -6.17 2.52
C ARG A 172 -0.64 -5.15 2.15
N MET A 173 0.51 -5.62 1.66
CA MET A 173 1.60 -4.75 1.23
C MET A 173 1.17 -3.86 0.07
N ILE A 174 0.56 -4.44 -0.97
CA ILE A 174 0.13 -3.71 -2.16
C ILE A 174 -0.95 -2.70 -1.79
N ALA A 175 -2.02 -3.11 -1.11
CA ALA A 175 -3.10 -2.22 -0.73
C ALA A 175 -2.59 -1.07 0.15
N ARG A 176 -1.72 -1.34 1.13
CA ARG A 176 -1.12 -0.31 1.99
C ARG A 176 -0.23 0.65 1.21
N ASP A 177 0.60 0.12 0.30
CA ASP A 177 1.51 0.93 -0.48
C ASP A 177 0.74 1.78 -1.50
N SER A 178 -0.25 1.21 -2.19
CA SER A 178 -1.14 1.92 -3.11
C SER A 178 -1.90 3.03 -2.40
N PHE A 179 -2.53 2.71 -1.27
CA PHE A 179 -3.25 3.70 -0.48
C PHE A 179 -2.34 4.81 0.05
N GLY A 180 -1.16 4.46 0.53
CA GLY A 180 -0.16 5.42 0.97
C GLY A 180 0.31 6.32 -0.18
N GLN A 181 0.45 5.79 -1.39
CA GLN A 181 0.77 6.56 -2.60
C GLN A 181 -0.40 7.46 -3.00
N PHE A 182 -1.62 6.92 -3.02
CA PHE A 182 -2.84 7.68 -3.27
C PHE A 182 -2.95 8.90 -2.37
N SER A 183 -2.90 8.71 -1.05
CA SER A 183 -2.99 9.79 -0.07
C SER A 183 -1.89 10.85 -0.27
N GLN A 184 -0.65 10.44 -0.53
CA GLN A 184 0.47 11.37 -0.70
C GLN A 184 0.42 12.11 -2.05
N THR A 185 0.17 11.40 -3.14
CA THR A 185 0.06 11.99 -4.48
C THR A 185 -1.06 13.03 -4.49
N SER A 186 -2.19 12.69 -3.90
CA SER A 186 -3.34 13.57 -3.76
C SER A 186 -3.00 14.81 -2.95
N THR A 187 -2.39 14.62 -1.77
CA THR A 187 -1.96 15.73 -0.91
C THR A 187 -1.00 16.68 -1.65
N PHE A 188 0.02 16.16 -2.33
CA PHE A 188 0.96 16.99 -3.06
C PHE A 188 0.36 17.67 -4.29
N ASN A 189 -0.58 17.06 -4.99
CA ASN A 189 -1.27 17.66 -6.12
C ASN A 189 -2.18 18.79 -5.69
N VAL A 190 -2.93 18.61 -4.61
CA VAL A 190 -3.78 19.65 -4.01
C VAL A 190 -2.98 20.90 -3.66
N PHE A 191 -1.80 20.73 -3.07
CA PHE A 191 -0.95 21.84 -2.65
C PHE A 191 0.09 22.26 -3.70
N LYS A 192 0.01 21.73 -4.94
CA LYS A 192 0.96 22.05 -6.02
C LYS A 192 1.08 23.56 -6.30
N GLN A 193 -0.03 24.28 -6.21
CA GLN A 193 -0.09 25.73 -6.46
C GLN A 193 0.30 26.57 -5.23
N SER A 194 0.70 25.92 -4.14
CA SER A 194 1.07 26.61 -2.89
C SER A 194 2.55 26.40 -2.58
N PRO A 195 3.48 27.13 -3.23
CA PRO A 195 4.93 26.89 -3.14
C PRO A 195 5.48 27.02 -1.72
N ASN A 196 4.82 27.85 -0.88
CA ASN A 196 5.18 28.08 0.51
C ASN A 196 4.50 27.12 1.50
N GLN A 197 3.72 26.14 1.01
CA GLN A 197 3.13 25.13 1.86
C GLN A 197 4.22 24.34 2.57
N LEU A 198 4.09 24.21 3.88
CA LEU A 198 4.95 23.38 4.69
C LEU A 198 4.32 22.01 4.90
N PHE A 199 5.16 21.00 4.83
CA PHE A 199 4.82 19.61 5.11
C PHE A 199 5.66 19.12 6.28
N ARG A 200 5.02 18.40 7.19
CA ARG A 200 5.69 17.72 8.27
C ARG A 200 5.79 16.24 7.97
N TYR A 201 6.96 15.65 8.14
CA TYR A 201 7.16 14.22 7.96
C TYR A 201 6.81 13.49 9.26
N LEU A 202 5.84 12.60 9.20
CA LEU A 202 5.30 11.89 10.36
C LEU A 202 5.51 10.38 10.21
N GLY A 203 5.70 9.71 11.33
CA GLY A 203 5.83 8.26 11.41
C GLY A 203 6.65 7.82 12.61
N SER A 204 6.68 6.52 12.84
CA SER A 204 7.46 5.93 13.93
C SER A 204 8.96 6.12 13.72
N LYS A 205 9.69 6.33 14.82
CA LYS A 205 11.14 6.49 14.81
C LYS A 205 11.78 5.27 15.44
N ASP A 206 12.14 4.30 14.63
CA ASP A 206 12.74 3.04 15.06
C ASP A 206 14.03 2.70 14.29
N LYS A 207 14.72 1.62 14.68
CA LYS A 207 15.95 1.15 14.04
C LYS A 207 15.73 0.56 12.65
N LYS A 208 14.49 0.20 12.30
CA LYS A 208 14.11 -0.34 10.99
C LYS A 208 13.82 0.74 9.97
N ASN A 209 13.81 2.02 10.38
CA ASN A 209 13.58 3.11 9.45
C ASN A 209 14.64 3.12 8.35
N ARG A 210 14.20 3.25 7.10
CA ARG A 210 15.13 3.44 5.98
C ARG A 210 15.92 4.73 6.16
N PRO A 211 17.15 4.79 5.69
CA PRO A 211 18.02 5.96 5.84
C PRO A 211 17.36 7.27 5.37
N SER A 212 16.62 7.24 4.26
CA SER A 212 15.87 8.38 3.74
C SER A 212 14.76 8.84 4.70
N CYS A 213 13.95 7.92 5.20
CA CYS A 213 12.88 8.23 6.16
C CYS A 213 13.46 8.78 7.46
N ARG A 214 14.53 8.16 7.95
CA ARG A 214 15.21 8.59 9.17
C ARG A 214 15.78 10.00 9.03
N TYR A 215 16.33 10.34 7.86
CA TYR A 215 16.83 11.67 7.57
C TYR A 215 15.75 12.75 7.79
N PHE A 216 14.56 12.56 7.23
CA PHE A 216 13.46 13.51 7.40
C PHE A 216 12.99 13.60 8.85
N LEU A 217 12.89 12.47 9.56
CA LEU A 217 12.49 12.44 10.96
C LEU A 217 13.50 13.14 11.89
N ASP A 218 14.79 12.97 11.64
CA ASP A 218 15.85 13.54 12.48
C ASP A 218 16.04 15.04 12.24
N ASN A 219 15.98 15.48 10.97
CA ASN A 219 16.20 16.87 10.62
C ASN A 219 14.99 17.76 10.81
N GLN A 220 13.83 17.19 11.12
CA GLN A 220 12.61 17.95 11.38
C GLN A 220 12.62 18.68 12.72
N LYS A 221 13.40 18.24 13.71
CA LYS A 221 13.46 18.86 15.04
C LYS A 221 13.82 20.33 14.99
N ASN A 222 14.61 20.74 14.01
CA ASN A 222 15.12 22.11 13.86
C ASN A 222 14.34 22.93 12.84
N LYS A 223 13.29 22.38 12.21
CA LYS A 223 12.52 23.06 11.16
C LYS A 223 11.02 22.96 11.41
N LYS A 224 10.31 24.06 11.15
CA LYS A 224 8.82 24.10 11.24
C LYS A 224 8.13 23.18 10.22
N GLY A 225 8.85 22.64 9.24
CA GLY A 225 8.38 21.80 8.16
C GLY A 225 9.22 22.02 6.89
N TRP A 226 8.89 21.30 5.83
CA TRP A 226 9.58 21.30 4.55
C TRP A 226 8.64 21.81 3.47
N THR A 227 9.11 22.69 2.60
CA THR A 227 8.37 23.00 1.36
C THR A 227 8.54 21.85 0.37
N ARG A 228 7.64 21.73 -0.60
CA ARG A 228 7.76 20.75 -1.68
C ARG A 228 9.11 20.83 -2.39
N LYS A 229 9.55 22.04 -2.73
CA LYS A 229 10.84 22.28 -3.40
C LYS A 229 12.04 21.78 -2.55
N GLU A 230 11.99 21.97 -1.23
CA GLU A 230 13.03 21.46 -0.33
C GLU A 230 13.02 19.92 -0.30
N ILE A 231 11.84 19.28 -0.25
CA ILE A 231 11.73 17.82 -0.28
C ILE A 231 12.27 17.25 -1.59
N GLU A 232 11.92 17.83 -2.72
CA GLU A 232 12.41 17.44 -4.06
C GLU A 232 13.94 17.60 -4.18
N GLY A 233 14.48 18.70 -3.67
CA GLY A 233 15.92 18.95 -3.64
C GLY A 233 16.68 17.93 -2.78
N ILE A 234 16.14 17.59 -1.61
CA ILE A 234 16.68 16.55 -0.72
C ILE A 234 16.61 15.18 -1.40
N ALA A 235 15.46 14.83 -2.01
CA ALA A 235 15.30 13.56 -2.73
C ALA A 235 16.33 13.41 -3.87
N LYS A 236 16.54 14.48 -4.64
CA LYS A 236 17.59 14.51 -5.69
C LYS A 236 19.00 14.34 -5.13
N SER A 237 19.28 14.96 -4.00
CA SER A 237 20.59 14.83 -3.32
C SER A 237 20.81 13.44 -2.75
N MET A 238 19.77 12.78 -2.21
CA MET A 238 19.80 11.38 -1.78
C MET A 238 20.06 10.43 -2.95
N LYS A 239 19.38 10.60 -4.06
CA LYS A 239 19.54 9.78 -5.27
C LYS A 239 20.99 9.87 -5.80
N ASN A 240 21.61 11.01 -5.67
CA ASN A 240 22.99 11.25 -6.11
C ASN A 240 24.05 10.89 -5.06
N GLY A 241 23.67 10.43 -3.87
CA GLY A 241 24.58 10.12 -2.77
C GLY A 241 25.29 11.32 -2.17
N LYS A 242 24.75 12.53 -2.36
CA LYS A 242 25.33 13.80 -1.89
C LYS A 242 24.96 14.19 -0.46
N LEU A 243 24.09 13.40 0.19
CA LEU A 243 23.69 13.63 1.58
C LEU A 243 24.20 12.51 2.49
N PRO A 244 24.73 12.84 3.69
CA PRO A 244 24.99 11.85 4.72
C PRO A 244 23.67 11.36 5.30
N LEU A 245 23.35 10.10 5.02
CA LEU A 245 22.12 9.47 5.50
C LEU A 245 22.37 8.69 6.80
N PRO A 246 21.46 8.74 7.77
CA PRO A 246 21.57 7.97 9.01
C PRO A 246 21.34 6.47 8.72
N VAL A 247 22.38 5.67 8.88
CA VAL A 247 22.38 4.22 8.70
C VAL A 247 22.57 3.56 10.05
N TYR A 248 21.73 2.60 10.40
CA TYR A 248 21.88 1.87 11.65
C TYR A 248 23.06 0.90 11.58
N SER A 249 23.98 1.05 12.51
CA SER A 249 25.14 0.17 12.66
C SER A 249 24.90 -0.88 13.72
N ASN A 250 24.89 -2.15 13.33
CA ASN A 250 24.78 -3.26 14.28
C ASN A 250 25.98 -3.35 15.22
N LYS A 251 27.16 -2.85 14.78
CA LYS A 251 28.39 -2.85 15.58
C LYS A 251 28.31 -1.84 16.73
N THR A 252 27.87 -0.63 16.45
CA THR A 252 27.79 0.45 17.46
C THR A 252 26.42 0.58 18.11
N LYS A 253 25.43 -0.22 17.67
CA LYS A 253 24.02 -0.14 18.11
C LYS A 253 23.43 1.27 17.99
N SER A 254 23.92 2.08 17.05
CA SER A 254 23.52 3.47 16.83
C SER A 254 23.44 3.82 15.34
N PHE A 255 22.85 4.98 15.04
CA PHE A 255 22.83 5.52 13.69
C PHE A 255 24.12 6.31 13.42
N ILE A 256 24.77 5.97 12.32
CA ILE A 256 25.97 6.68 11.82
C ILE A 256 25.62 7.37 10.50
N ALA A 257 26.25 8.53 10.26
CA ALA A 257 26.11 9.24 8.99
C ALA A 257 26.93 8.54 7.88
N LYS A 258 26.29 8.19 6.77
CA LYS A 258 26.94 7.54 5.64
C LYS A 258 26.47 8.14 4.32
N TYR A 259 27.42 8.52 3.47
CA TYR A 259 27.14 8.94 2.10
C TYR A 259 26.81 7.70 1.27
N GLN A 260 25.53 7.59 0.88
CA GLN A 260 25.04 6.51 0.04
C GLN A 260 23.88 6.97 -0.80
N LYS A 261 23.69 6.33 -1.96
CA LYS A 261 22.50 6.56 -2.77
C LYS A 261 21.27 5.95 -2.07
N ALA A 262 20.16 6.68 -2.06
CA ALA A 262 18.89 6.19 -1.59
C ALA A 262 17.78 6.71 -2.50
N GLU A 263 16.84 5.83 -2.83
CA GLU A 263 15.63 6.24 -3.53
C GLU A 263 14.66 6.88 -2.55
N PHE A 264 14.15 8.02 -2.96
CA PHE A 264 13.10 8.72 -2.27
C PHE A 264 12.31 9.53 -3.30
N THR A 265 11.01 9.31 -3.35
CA THR A 265 10.09 10.08 -4.19
C THR A 265 8.98 10.65 -3.33
N LEU A 266 8.33 11.70 -3.79
CA LEU A 266 7.24 12.34 -3.05
C LEU A 266 6.06 11.40 -2.84
N ASP A 267 5.75 10.57 -3.81
CA ASP A 267 4.68 9.59 -3.82
C ASP A 267 5.03 8.30 -3.09
N ARG A 268 6.23 7.74 -3.32
CA ARG A 268 6.68 6.47 -2.72
C ARG A 268 7.50 6.62 -1.45
N LYS A 269 7.87 7.85 -1.09
CA LYS A 269 8.67 8.15 0.11
C LYS A 269 9.95 7.29 0.15
N GLY A 270 10.12 6.48 1.19
CA GLY A 270 11.26 5.56 1.32
C GLY A 270 11.10 4.23 0.57
N GLY A 271 10.07 4.05 -0.26
CA GLY A 271 9.77 2.82 -1.02
C GLY A 271 8.74 1.91 -0.35
N PRO A 272 8.55 0.66 -0.83
CA PRO A 272 7.52 -0.26 -0.36
C PRO A 272 7.46 -0.41 1.16
N ASN A 273 6.28 -0.59 1.74
CA ASN A 273 6.04 -0.67 3.18
C ASN A 273 6.46 0.57 4.00
N CYS A 274 6.59 1.74 3.38
CA CYS A 274 6.89 2.96 4.11
C CYS A 274 5.65 3.46 4.87
N ARG A 275 5.72 3.46 6.21
CA ARG A 275 4.63 3.91 7.11
C ARG A 275 4.67 5.40 7.41
N HIS A 276 5.56 6.14 6.78
CA HIS A 276 5.71 7.57 7.01
C HIS A 276 4.93 8.37 5.98
N GLU A 277 4.51 9.56 6.36
CA GLU A 277 3.74 10.46 5.50
C GLU A 277 4.18 11.91 5.66
N PHE A 278 3.98 12.71 4.62
CA PHE A 278 4.04 14.15 4.70
C PHE A 278 2.63 14.70 4.93
N ARG A 279 2.43 15.40 6.03
CA ARG A 279 1.17 16.12 6.29
C ARG A 279 1.33 17.59 6.02
N PRO A 280 0.36 18.23 5.36
CA PRO A 280 0.37 19.66 5.17
C PRO A 280 0.20 20.37 6.52
N MET A 281 0.98 21.43 6.69
CA MET A 281 0.90 22.35 7.83
C MET A 281 0.56 23.75 7.34
N GLY A 282 0.58 24.75 8.21
CA GLY A 282 0.50 26.15 7.79
C GLY A 282 1.58 26.50 6.77
N SER A 283 1.36 27.58 6.00
CA SER A 283 2.36 28.08 5.06
C SER A 283 3.46 28.86 5.76
N ARG A 284 4.67 28.85 5.18
CA ARG A 284 5.73 29.79 5.57
C ARG A 284 5.31 31.20 5.18
N LYS A 285 5.38 32.16 6.09
CA LYS A 285 5.20 33.54 5.72
C LYS A 285 6.22 33.93 4.63
N PRO A 286 5.84 34.70 3.59
CA PRO A 286 6.81 35.26 2.67
C PRO A 286 7.90 35.95 3.48
N LYS A 287 9.14 35.82 3.09
CA LYS A 287 10.19 36.72 3.60
C LYS A 287 9.94 38.06 2.95
N GLU A 288 9.66 39.05 3.77
CA GLU A 288 9.67 40.46 3.37
C GLU A 288 11.05 40.85 2.81
#